data_86f9bbb0bcbe8771ca2a309f8c830519
#
_entry.id   86f9bbb0bcbe8771ca2a309f8c830519
#
_cell.length_a   1.000
_cell.length_b   1.000
_cell.length_c   1.000
_cell.angle_alpha   90.00
_cell.angle_beta   90.00
_cell.angle_gamma   90.00
#
_symmetry.space_group_name_H-M   'P 1'
#
loop_
_entity.id
_entity.type
_entity.pdbx_description
1 polymer ?
#
loop_
_entity_poly.entity_id
_entity_poly.type
_entity_poly.pdbx_seq_one_letter_code
_entity_poly.pdbx_strand_id
1 'polypeptide(L)'
;FKSVIAQLPTAQQIIPPVFEGKAAGPAASYDYEPEENDILDELLPRNIAVQVFRALLENAASEQGARMSAMDNATRNAGEMIRKQTITYNRTRQAMITKELIEIISGAEAL
;
A
#
# COMPACT_ATOMS: atom_id res chain seq x y z
N PHE A 1 2.85 -9.68 -0.39
CA PHE A 1 3.19 -8.56 0.50
C PHE A 1 4.61 -8.71 1.04
N LYS A 2 5.50 -7.79 0.71
CA LYS A 2 6.88 -7.81 1.21
C LYS A 2 7.08 -6.79 2.34
N SER A 3 6.54 -5.60 2.16
CA SER A 3 6.50 -4.53 3.15
C SER A 3 5.42 -3.51 2.78
N VAL A 4 5.14 -2.56 3.68
CA VAL A 4 4.17 -1.47 3.45
C VAL A 4 4.55 -0.64 2.21
N ILE A 5 5.84 -0.53 1.91
CA ILE A 5 6.36 0.28 0.80
C ILE A 5 6.54 -0.56 -0.47
N ALA A 6 6.71 -1.89 -0.35
CA ALA A 6 7.04 -2.78 -1.46
C ALA A 6 6.03 -3.91 -1.58
N GLN A 7 5.17 -3.83 -2.58
CA GLN A 7 4.28 -4.90 -3.02
C GLN A 7 4.82 -5.45 -4.33
N LEU A 8 5.05 -6.77 -4.37
CA LEU A 8 5.55 -7.45 -5.56
C LEU A 8 4.46 -8.41 -6.06
N PRO A 9 3.86 -8.15 -7.23
CA PRO A 9 2.94 -9.11 -7.83
C PRO A 9 3.72 -10.38 -8.19
N THR A 10 3.26 -11.51 -7.65
CA THR A 10 3.92 -12.81 -7.82
C THR A 10 2.89 -13.83 -8.28
N ALA A 11 3.19 -14.54 -9.37
CA ALA A 11 2.41 -15.68 -9.79
C ALA A 11 2.96 -16.93 -9.10
N GLN A 12 2.11 -17.65 -8.39
CA GLN A 12 2.46 -18.91 -7.75
C GLN A 12 1.62 -20.04 -8.33
N GLN A 13 2.30 -21.10 -8.76
CA GLN A 13 1.63 -22.29 -9.24
C GLN A 13 1.10 -23.09 -8.05
N ILE A 14 -0.20 -23.39 -8.07
CA ILE A 14 -0.87 -24.17 -7.03
C ILE A 14 -1.04 -25.61 -7.47
N ILE A 15 -1.38 -25.83 -8.74
CA ILE A 15 -1.63 -27.15 -9.33
C ILE A 15 -0.88 -27.27 -10.65
N PRO A 16 -0.06 -28.32 -10.85
CA PRO A 16 0.39 -29.31 -9.86
C PRO A 16 1.27 -28.69 -8.78
N PRO A 17 1.26 -29.22 -7.53
CA PRO A 17 2.13 -28.70 -6.46
C PRO A 17 3.61 -28.94 -6.83
N VAL A 18 4.41 -27.91 -6.68
CA VAL A 18 5.87 -27.99 -6.86
C VAL A 18 6.50 -28.23 -5.49
N PHE A 19 7.05 -29.41 -5.30
CA PHE A 19 7.79 -29.73 -4.09
C PHE A 19 9.26 -29.34 -4.27
N GLU A 20 9.65 -28.18 -3.73
CA GLU A 20 11.05 -27.74 -3.68
C GLU A 20 11.82 -28.40 -2.52
N GLY A 21 11.58 -29.67 -2.25
CA GLY A 21 12.26 -30.39 -1.19
C GLY A 21 13.06 -31.55 -1.75
N LYS A 22 14.40 -31.51 -1.65
CA LYS A 22 15.17 -32.74 -1.65
C LYS A 22 14.66 -33.57 -0.47
N ALA A 23 14.19 -34.78 -0.74
CA ALA A 23 14.04 -35.80 0.28
C ALA A 23 15.40 -36.01 0.94
N ALA A 24 15.71 -35.25 1.97
CA ALA A 24 16.98 -35.32 2.69
C ALA A 24 16.77 -36.28 3.85
N GLY A 25 17.16 -37.50 3.63
CA GLY A 25 17.24 -38.52 4.68
C GLY A 25 16.78 -39.90 4.24
N PRO A 26 17.13 -40.94 4.96
CA PRO A 26 16.55 -42.27 4.76
C PRO A 26 15.03 -42.17 4.93
N ALA A 27 14.29 -42.76 3.99
CA ALA A 27 12.84 -42.81 4.04
C ALA A 27 12.41 -43.41 5.39
N ALA A 28 11.95 -42.57 6.30
CA ALA A 28 11.35 -43.06 7.54
C ALA A 28 10.03 -43.79 7.18
N SER A 29 9.87 -45.00 7.63
CA SER A 29 8.61 -45.71 7.50
C SER A 29 7.66 -45.14 8.55
N TYR A 30 6.59 -44.52 8.09
CA TYR A 30 5.53 -44.04 8.98
C TYR A 30 4.35 -44.97 8.89
N ASP A 31 3.74 -45.27 10.01
CA ASP A 31 2.43 -45.93 10.03
C ASP A 31 1.36 -44.85 10.03
N TYR A 32 0.40 -44.99 9.09
CA TYR A 32 -0.70 -44.06 8.91
C TYR A 32 -1.99 -44.63 9.48
N GLU A 33 -2.69 -43.79 10.25
CA GLU A 33 -4.01 -44.12 10.79
C GLU A 33 -4.89 -42.87 10.72
N PRO A 34 -5.96 -42.84 9.94
CA PRO A 34 -6.45 -43.84 8.97
C PRO A 34 -5.53 -44.06 7.75
N GLU A 35 -6.00 -44.78 6.73
CA GLU A 35 -5.22 -45.09 5.54
C GLU A 35 -4.71 -43.82 4.83
N GLU A 36 -3.55 -43.93 4.20
CA GLU A 36 -2.87 -42.79 3.54
C GLU A 36 -3.75 -42.07 2.53
N ASN A 37 -4.57 -42.83 1.75
CA ASN A 37 -5.47 -42.25 0.76
C ASN A 37 -6.57 -41.40 1.39
N ASP A 38 -7.14 -41.82 2.49
CA ASP A 38 -8.19 -41.07 3.21
C ASP A 38 -7.64 -39.76 3.77
N ILE A 39 -6.40 -39.78 4.27
CA ILE A 39 -5.72 -38.60 4.74
C ILE A 39 -5.45 -37.60 3.58
N LEU A 40 -5.00 -38.10 2.42
CA LEU A 40 -4.71 -37.28 1.26
C LEU A 40 -5.97 -36.63 0.67
N ASP A 41 -7.09 -37.38 0.64
CA ASP A 41 -8.38 -36.89 0.15
C ASP A 41 -8.91 -35.71 0.97
N GLU A 42 -8.60 -35.64 2.26
CA GLU A 42 -8.95 -34.49 3.10
C GLU A 42 -7.91 -33.37 3.03
N LEU A 43 -6.61 -33.70 3.06
CA LEU A 43 -5.54 -32.71 3.14
C LEU A 43 -5.33 -31.93 1.85
N LEU A 44 -5.50 -32.57 0.67
CA LEU A 44 -5.25 -31.90 -0.61
C LEU A 44 -6.21 -30.73 -0.85
N PRO A 45 -7.53 -30.90 -0.73
CA PRO A 45 -8.47 -29.77 -0.86
C PRO A 45 -8.24 -28.69 0.19
N ARG A 46 -7.95 -29.09 1.42
CA ARG A 46 -7.66 -28.18 2.52
C ARG A 46 -6.40 -27.36 2.25
N ASN A 47 -5.35 -27.98 1.72
CA ASN A 47 -4.12 -27.28 1.35
C ASN A 47 -4.38 -26.20 0.29
N ILE A 48 -5.13 -26.52 -0.76
CA ILE A 48 -5.52 -25.58 -1.81
C ILE A 48 -6.32 -24.43 -1.20
N ALA A 49 -7.32 -24.72 -0.37
CA ALA A 49 -8.13 -23.71 0.30
C ALA A 49 -7.26 -22.74 1.14
N VAL A 50 -6.31 -23.27 1.89
CA VAL A 50 -5.39 -22.49 2.71
C VAL A 50 -4.48 -21.59 1.84
N GLN A 51 -3.97 -22.11 0.72
CA GLN A 51 -3.14 -21.31 -0.19
C GLN A 51 -3.94 -20.16 -0.83
N VAL A 52 -5.16 -20.43 -1.28
CA VAL A 52 -6.06 -19.40 -1.82
C VAL A 52 -6.40 -18.36 -0.76
N PHE A 53 -6.73 -18.80 0.45
CA PHE A 53 -7.03 -17.90 1.57
C PHE A 53 -5.83 -17.01 1.93
N ARG A 54 -4.65 -17.60 1.97
CA ARG A 54 -3.40 -16.86 2.18
C ARG A 54 -3.20 -15.80 1.10
N ALA A 55 -3.39 -16.14 -0.17
CA ALA A 55 -3.27 -15.20 -1.28
C ALA A 55 -4.24 -14.02 -1.15
N LEU A 56 -5.49 -14.27 -0.73
CA LEU A 56 -6.47 -13.22 -0.47
C LEU A 56 -6.05 -12.30 0.68
N LEU A 57 -5.53 -12.85 1.77
CA LEU A 57 -5.02 -12.05 2.90
C LEU A 57 -3.81 -11.21 2.49
N GLU A 58 -2.87 -11.77 1.74
CA GLU A 58 -1.71 -11.04 1.25
C GLU A 58 -2.09 -9.93 0.27
N ASN A 59 -3.10 -10.17 -0.58
CA ASN A 59 -3.64 -9.15 -1.47
C ASN A 59 -4.29 -8.00 -0.68
N ALA A 60 -5.14 -8.31 0.29
CA ALA A 60 -5.77 -7.31 1.14
C ALA A 60 -4.75 -6.49 1.94
N ALA A 61 -3.74 -7.15 2.49
CA ALA A 61 -2.64 -6.47 3.20
C ALA A 61 -1.84 -5.55 2.26
N SER A 62 -1.55 -6.00 1.04
CA SER A 62 -0.85 -5.23 0.02
C SER A 62 -1.65 -4.00 -0.41
N GLU A 63 -2.95 -4.14 -0.60
CA GLU A 63 -3.85 -3.02 -0.94
C GLU A 63 -3.86 -1.95 0.16
N GLN A 64 -3.99 -2.37 1.43
CA GLN A 64 -3.98 -1.43 2.55
C GLN A 64 -2.61 -0.76 2.72
N GLY A 65 -1.53 -1.49 2.52
CA GLY A 65 -0.17 -0.95 2.53
C GLY A 65 0.06 0.10 1.44
N ALA A 66 -0.37 -0.20 0.21
CA ALA A 66 -0.29 0.74 -0.91
C ALA A 66 -1.15 1.99 -0.67
N ARG A 67 -2.36 1.81 -0.16
CA ARG A 67 -3.26 2.93 0.21
C ARG A 67 -2.63 3.83 1.27
N MET A 68 -2.04 3.25 2.32
CA MET A 68 -1.35 3.99 3.37
C MET A 68 -0.20 4.83 2.79
N SER A 69 0.65 4.23 1.96
CA SER A 69 1.75 4.93 1.31
C SER A 69 1.28 6.06 0.38
N ALA A 70 0.22 5.82 -0.40
CA ALA A 70 -0.36 6.82 -1.28
C ALA A 70 -0.95 8.01 -0.49
N MET A 71 -1.65 7.73 0.61
CA MET A 71 -2.24 8.78 1.45
C MET A 71 -1.18 9.58 2.21
N ASP A 72 -0.10 8.96 2.64
CA ASP A 72 1.04 9.67 3.25
C ASP A 72 1.66 10.66 2.25
N ASN A 73 1.91 10.22 1.03
CA ASN A 73 2.41 11.08 -0.04
C ASN A 73 1.43 12.21 -0.38
N ALA A 74 0.13 11.91 -0.45
CA ALA A 74 -0.91 12.91 -0.69
C ALA A 74 -0.95 13.97 0.42
N THR A 75 -0.84 13.55 1.67
CA THR A 75 -0.82 14.47 2.84
C THR A 75 0.40 15.38 2.80
N ARG A 76 1.57 14.84 2.45
CA ARG A 76 2.79 15.63 2.30
C ARG A 76 2.67 16.65 1.19
N ASN A 77 2.19 16.24 0.02
CA ASN A 77 1.97 17.13 -1.12
C ASN A 77 0.93 18.21 -0.81
N ALA A 78 -0.15 17.86 -0.10
CA ALA A 78 -1.13 18.83 0.35
C ALA A 78 -0.53 19.89 1.29
N GLY A 79 0.31 19.46 2.23
CA GLY A 79 1.04 20.37 3.12
C GLY A 79 1.93 21.37 2.36
N GLU A 80 2.65 20.90 1.34
CA GLU A 80 3.46 21.77 0.49
C GLU A 80 2.60 22.74 -0.32
N MET A 81 1.47 22.29 -0.85
CA MET A 81 0.54 23.14 -1.59
C MET A 81 -0.06 24.23 -0.71
N ILE A 82 -0.48 23.88 0.51
CA ILE A 82 -0.99 24.85 1.49
C ILE A 82 0.07 25.90 1.78
N ARG A 83 1.32 25.51 1.98
CA ARG A 83 2.43 26.44 2.23
C ARG A 83 2.63 27.41 1.05
N LYS A 84 2.65 26.90 -0.18
CA LYS A 84 2.77 27.73 -1.40
C LYS A 84 1.60 28.73 -1.52
N GLN A 85 0.37 28.25 -1.30
CA GLN A 85 -0.81 29.10 -1.38
C GLN A 85 -0.82 30.17 -0.28
N THR A 86 -0.39 29.85 0.93
CA THR A 86 -0.27 30.81 2.02
C THR A 86 0.71 31.93 1.69
N ILE A 87 1.86 31.59 1.08
CA ILE A 87 2.83 32.60 0.63
C ILE A 87 2.22 33.48 -0.45
N THR A 88 1.58 32.90 -1.46
CA THR A 88 0.91 33.63 -2.54
C THR A 88 -0.18 34.55 -2.00
N TYR A 89 -1.03 34.03 -1.11
CA TYR A 89 -2.06 34.83 -0.45
C TYR A 89 -1.50 36.03 0.30
N ASN A 90 -0.49 35.81 1.12
CA ASN A 90 0.12 36.88 1.89
C ASN A 90 0.77 37.96 0.98
N ARG A 91 1.43 37.52 -0.10
CA ARG A 91 2.02 38.44 -1.10
C ARG A 91 0.93 39.25 -1.79
N THR A 92 -0.15 38.62 -2.24
CA THR A 92 -1.26 39.31 -2.91
C THR A 92 -1.94 40.27 -1.94
N ARG A 93 -2.18 39.86 -0.71
CA ARG A 93 -2.75 40.73 0.33
C ARG A 93 -1.90 41.97 0.57
N GLN A 94 -0.57 41.82 0.71
CA GLN A 94 0.32 42.93 0.89
C GLN A 94 0.31 43.87 -0.33
N ALA A 95 0.30 43.33 -1.55
CA ALA A 95 0.22 44.12 -2.76
C ALA A 95 -1.08 44.93 -2.85
N MET A 96 -2.20 44.34 -2.46
CA MET A 96 -3.49 45.05 -2.41
C MET A 96 -3.51 46.15 -1.39
N ILE A 97 -3.01 45.92 -0.16
CA ILE A 97 -2.93 46.92 0.89
C ILE A 97 -2.02 48.08 0.43
N THR A 98 -0.86 47.79 -0.18
CA THR A 98 0.05 48.78 -0.71
C THR A 98 -0.61 49.62 -1.80
N LYS A 99 -1.34 48.97 -2.72
CA LYS A 99 -2.06 49.66 -3.78
C LYS A 99 -3.12 50.62 -3.21
N GLU A 100 -3.95 50.14 -2.29
CA GLU A 100 -4.95 51.00 -1.64
C GLU A 100 -4.34 52.19 -0.89
N LEU A 101 -3.20 51.97 -0.25
CA LEU A 101 -2.47 53.04 0.47
C LEU A 101 -1.91 54.09 -0.50
N ILE A 102 -1.39 53.66 -1.64
CA ILE A 102 -0.93 54.57 -2.71
C ILE A 102 -2.12 55.36 -3.31
N GLU A 103 -3.23 54.73 -3.53
CA GLU A 103 -4.44 55.40 -4.03
C GLU A 103 -4.97 56.45 -3.05
N ILE A 104 -4.93 56.18 -1.74
CA ILE A 104 -5.30 57.17 -0.70
C ILE A 104 -4.34 58.34 -0.68
N ILE A 105 -3.03 58.11 -0.73
CA ILE A 105 -2.02 59.15 -0.69
C ILE A 105 -2.11 60.05 -1.94
N SER A 106 -2.19 59.44 -3.14
CA SER A 106 -2.34 60.19 -4.37
C SER A 106 -3.67 60.95 -4.47
N GLY A 107 -4.75 60.44 -3.88
CA GLY A 107 -6.00 61.16 -3.74
C GLY A 107 -5.90 62.37 -2.78
N ALA A 108 -5.09 62.26 -1.73
CA ALA A 108 -4.88 63.35 -0.79
C ALA A 108 -3.94 64.47 -1.35
N GLU A 109 -3.00 64.11 -2.21
CA GLU A 109 -2.13 65.07 -2.90
C GLU A 109 -2.84 65.82 -4.05
N ALA A 110 -3.96 65.28 -4.56
CA ALA A 110 -4.76 65.87 -5.62
C ALA A 110 -5.82 66.91 -5.11
N LEU A 111 -5.92 67.05 -3.81
CA LEU A 111 -6.76 68.07 -3.13
C LEU A 111 -5.90 69.28 -2.72
#